data_b502bdb14a2c3e63481e3c821988bb1d
#
_entry.id   b502bdb14a2c3e63481e3c821988bb1d
#
_cell.length_a   1.000
_cell.length_b   1.000
_cell.length_c   1.000
_cell.angle_alpha   90.00
_cell.angle_beta   90.00
_cell.angle_gamma   90.00
#
_symmetry.space_group_name_H-M   'P 1'
#
loop_
_entity.id
_entity.type
_entity.pdbx_description
1 polymer ?
#
loop_
_entity_poly.entity_id
_entity_poly.type
_entity_poly.pdbx_seq_one_letter_code
_entity_poly.pdbx_strand_id
1 'polypeptide(L)'
;MSVLLVGCTGFLGEALIYKLLCETNDELIIVIRTKDNKSIEERVIEIFKSVKLSYDEYKNRIKLIQVSYDDLRNIAISAEDDIYIKKNVSILVNALADVHFNRELRKAALNNTVTAVQWMRKFHQCEKGHTYLYISTAFVNFHRIQSGKIPEKILEKNMNHSTLKNILENRQTTFGDYENSYVYTKQLTEVLLNEERKNKHLVIIRPSIIIPAMESPYPGWGKIQTMSYFILGTGTGLLSMLHHTRENYQNTVPVDIVAEDCLMTIIEKKAPVNTSTDIRHCCLTGNVKTWLSSDSIETLRDRAYQYFIVNPLILNQKKLFPHKVELKRNWWHMIIGFIIHFICMIRHWWNWSDSWEDFFRILYKNILFTYKFDRNLSKFSQKKIIFHRE
;
A
#
# COMPACT_ATOMS: atom_id res chain seq x y z
N MET A 1 5.67 4.70 26.47
CA MET A 1 6.65 4.27 25.44
C MET A 1 6.49 5.21 24.26
N SER A 2 7.50 5.37 23.41
CA SER A 2 7.39 6.28 22.26
C SER A 2 7.49 5.48 20.96
N VAL A 3 6.48 5.62 20.11
CA VAL A 3 6.38 4.96 18.80
C VAL A 3 6.62 6.01 17.70
N LEU A 4 7.64 5.79 16.89
CA LEU A 4 7.91 6.64 15.73
C LEU A 4 7.24 6.03 14.48
N LEU A 5 6.37 6.80 13.84
CA LEU A 5 5.63 6.39 12.66
C LEU A 5 6.13 7.11 11.41
N VAL A 6 6.64 6.36 10.46
CA VAL A 6 7.03 6.81 9.11
C VAL A 6 5.99 6.36 8.09
N GLY A 7 5.52 7.27 7.25
CA GLY A 7 4.47 6.98 6.27
C GLY A 7 3.05 7.28 6.78
N CYS A 8 2.93 8.16 7.74
CA CYS A 8 1.68 8.56 8.43
C CYS A 8 0.56 9.05 7.49
N THR A 9 0.89 9.65 6.33
CA THR A 9 -0.09 10.17 5.34
C THR A 9 -0.58 9.11 4.36
N GLY A 10 -0.06 7.89 4.45
CA GLY A 10 -0.54 6.73 3.68
C GLY A 10 -1.84 6.18 4.24
N PHE A 11 -2.54 5.34 3.47
CA PHE A 11 -3.80 4.73 3.89
C PHE A 11 -3.64 3.95 5.21
N LEU A 12 -2.68 3.03 5.29
CA LEU A 12 -2.38 2.31 6.53
C LEU A 12 -1.83 3.24 7.63
N GLY A 13 -1.03 4.25 7.26
CA GLY A 13 -0.47 5.19 8.24
C GLY A 13 -1.53 5.97 9.01
N GLU A 14 -2.61 6.40 8.35
CA GLU A 14 -3.74 7.07 9.00
C GLU A 14 -4.53 6.11 9.92
N ALA A 15 -4.72 4.85 9.49
CA ALA A 15 -5.34 3.82 10.34
C ALA A 15 -4.48 3.54 11.59
N LEU A 16 -3.15 3.52 11.45
CA LEU A 16 -2.23 3.34 12.58
C LEU A 16 -2.28 4.52 13.56
N ILE A 17 -2.38 5.76 13.07
CA ILE A 17 -2.58 6.92 13.95
C ILE A 17 -3.85 6.73 14.79
N TYR A 18 -4.98 6.40 14.13
CA TYR A 18 -6.23 6.15 14.83
C TYR A 18 -6.08 5.08 15.91
N LYS A 19 -5.60 3.89 15.54
CA LYS A 19 -5.43 2.76 16.46
C LYS A 19 -4.51 3.08 17.64
N LEU A 20 -3.32 3.65 17.39
CA LEU A 20 -2.35 3.99 18.42
C LEU A 20 -2.89 5.03 19.41
N LEU A 21 -3.61 6.02 18.94
CA LEU A 21 -4.15 7.06 19.81
C LEU A 21 -5.37 6.60 20.62
N CYS A 22 -6.26 5.79 20.02
CA CYS A 22 -7.46 5.32 20.70
C CYS A 22 -7.20 4.15 21.64
N GLU A 23 -6.26 3.27 21.31
CA GLU A 23 -6.09 2.00 22.02
C GLU A 23 -4.81 1.89 22.86
N THR A 24 -3.96 2.93 22.86
CA THR A 24 -2.79 3.03 23.75
C THR A 24 -2.69 4.39 24.41
N ASN A 25 -1.83 4.49 25.43
CA ASN A 25 -1.43 5.77 26.04
C ASN A 25 0.01 6.15 25.68
N ASP A 26 0.57 5.51 24.66
CA ASP A 26 1.95 5.75 24.24
C ASP A 26 2.08 7.11 23.53
N GLU A 27 3.28 7.68 23.56
CA GLU A 27 3.61 8.86 22.78
C GLU A 27 3.77 8.48 21.31
N LEU A 28 3.15 9.24 20.42
CA LEU A 28 3.25 9.04 18.98
C LEU A 28 4.11 10.13 18.34
N ILE A 29 5.25 9.74 17.78
CA ILE A 29 6.13 10.62 17.03
C ILE A 29 5.80 10.46 15.55
N ILE A 30 5.23 11.50 14.95
CA ILE A 30 4.78 11.50 13.55
C ILE A 30 5.83 12.20 12.70
N VAL A 31 6.43 11.45 11.77
CA VAL A 31 7.37 11.98 10.79
C VAL A 31 6.63 12.34 9.51
N ILE A 32 6.65 13.62 9.14
CA ILE A 32 5.86 14.13 8.02
C ILE A 32 6.64 15.18 7.22
N ARG A 33 6.41 15.24 5.91
CA ARG A 33 6.98 16.25 5.00
C ARG A 33 6.02 17.41 4.80
N THR A 34 6.53 18.60 4.58
CA THR A 34 5.74 19.67 3.94
C THR A 34 5.40 19.26 2.50
N LYS A 35 4.24 19.61 2.03
CA LYS A 35 3.79 19.31 0.67
C LYS A 35 2.67 20.27 0.25
N ASP A 36 2.65 20.65 -1.03
CA ASP A 36 1.57 21.47 -1.62
C ASP A 36 1.33 22.79 -0.84
N ASN A 37 2.42 23.43 -0.39
CA ASN A 37 2.43 24.65 0.46
C ASN A 37 1.71 24.51 1.81
N LYS A 38 1.43 23.29 2.27
CA LYS A 38 0.85 23.01 3.58
C LYS A 38 1.93 22.72 4.61
N SER A 39 1.76 23.29 5.81
CA SER A 39 2.60 22.98 6.97
C SER A 39 2.40 21.52 7.41
N ILE A 40 3.28 21.03 8.27
CA ILE A 40 3.13 19.66 8.84
C ILE A 40 1.92 19.56 9.75
N GLU A 41 1.58 20.63 10.48
CA GLU A 41 0.40 20.72 11.35
C GLU A 41 -0.89 20.65 10.53
N GLU A 42 -1.01 21.44 9.48
CA GLU A 42 -2.19 21.39 8.59
C GLU A 42 -2.42 20.00 8.02
N ARG A 43 -1.35 19.34 7.60
CA ARG A 43 -1.43 17.97 7.06
C ARG A 43 -1.83 16.95 8.11
N VAL A 44 -1.39 17.09 9.35
CA VAL A 44 -1.80 16.23 10.46
C VAL A 44 -3.26 16.47 10.81
N ILE A 45 -3.71 17.72 10.87
CA ILE A 45 -5.12 18.07 11.10
C ILE A 45 -6.02 17.43 10.01
N GLU A 46 -5.58 17.40 8.75
CA GLU A 46 -6.31 16.70 7.68
C GLU A 46 -6.43 15.19 7.94
N ILE A 47 -5.37 14.55 8.44
CA ILE A 47 -5.41 13.14 8.83
C ILE A 47 -6.44 12.93 9.96
N PHE A 48 -6.39 13.76 10.99
CA PHE A 48 -7.34 13.69 12.11
C PHE A 48 -8.79 13.84 11.67
N LYS A 49 -9.05 14.79 10.77
CA LYS A 49 -10.39 14.96 10.16
C LYS A 49 -10.81 13.70 9.38
N SER A 50 -9.91 13.06 8.65
CA SER A 50 -10.23 11.88 7.85
C SER A 50 -10.66 10.68 8.72
N VAL A 51 -10.05 10.54 9.89
CA VAL A 51 -10.35 9.47 10.86
C VAL A 51 -11.36 9.89 11.94
N LYS A 52 -11.96 11.09 11.84
CA LYS A 52 -12.93 11.67 12.77
C LYS A 52 -12.42 11.79 14.22
N LEU A 53 -11.16 12.15 14.40
CA LEU A 53 -10.58 12.48 15.69
C LEU A 53 -10.37 14.00 15.82
N SER A 54 -10.37 14.49 17.06
CA SER A 54 -9.97 15.87 17.39
C SER A 54 -8.47 15.93 17.67
N TYR A 55 -7.72 16.72 16.90
CA TYR A 55 -6.29 16.88 17.14
C TYR A 55 -5.99 17.46 18.53
N ASP A 56 -6.83 18.37 19.02
CA ASP A 56 -6.65 19.03 20.33
C ASP A 56 -6.72 18.05 21.51
N GLU A 57 -7.50 16.97 21.38
CA GLU A 57 -7.59 15.94 22.42
C GLU A 57 -6.29 15.13 22.57
N TYR A 58 -5.54 14.96 21.48
CA TYR A 58 -4.36 14.08 21.43
C TYR A 58 -3.04 14.82 21.30
N LYS A 59 -3.02 16.15 21.07
CA LYS A 59 -1.80 16.91 20.79
C LYS A 59 -0.70 16.76 21.85
N ASN A 60 -1.05 16.56 23.11
CA ASN A 60 -0.09 16.38 24.21
C ASN A 60 0.64 15.02 24.16
N ARG A 61 0.14 14.09 23.36
CA ARG A 61 0.73 12.76 23.10
C ARG A 61 1.43 12.66 21.75
N ILE A 62 1.48 13.76 21.01
CA ILE A 62 1.99 13.77 19.64
C ILE A 62 3.20 14.70 19.55
N LYS A 63 4.31 14.17 19.07
CA LYS A 63 5.46 14.96 18.64
C LYS A 63 5.48 14.95 17.10
N LEU A 64 5.37 16.11 16.49
CA LEU A 64 5.51 16.25 15.04
C LEU A 64 6.98 16.52 14.70
N ILE A 65 7.49 15.79 13.71
CA ILE A 65 8.85 15.96 13.19
C ILE A 65 8.78 16.18 11.68
N GLN A 66 9.32 17.33 11.27
CA GLN A 66 9.45 17.61 9.86
C GLN A 66 10.63 16.85 9.28
N VAL A 67 10.40 16.15 8.16
CA VAL A 67 11.45 15.46 7.42
C VAL A 67 11.51 15.97 5.99
N SER A 68 12.72 16.02 5.44
CA SER A 68 12.94 16.12 4.01
C SER A 68 13.86 15.01 3.53
N TYR A 69 13.82 14.73 2.23
CA TYR A 69 14.66 13.73 1.58
C TYR A 69 15.29 14.38 0.36
N ASP A 70 16.60 14.21 0.20
CA ASP A 70 17.27 14.56 -1.05
C ASP A 70 16.94 13.55 -2.19
N ASP A 71 17.55 13.76 -3.35
CA ASP A 71 17.35 12.88 -4.52
C ASP A 71 17.84 11.45 -4.29
N LEU A 72 18.78 11.24 -3.38
CA LEU A 72 19.30 9.94 -2.97
C LEU A 72 18.56 9.36 -1.75
N ARG A 73 17.52 10.06 -1.28
CA ARG A 73 16.70 9.68 -0.10
C ARG A 73 17.45 9.74 1.23
N ASN A 74 18.51 10.54 1.34
CA ASN A 74 19.07 10.83 2.63
C ASN A 74 18.05 11.62 3.48
N ILE A 75 17.94 11.21 4.74
CA ILE A 75 16.98 11.78 5.68
C ILE A 75 17.58 13.07 6.27
N ALA A 76 16.89 14.19 6.10
CA ALA A 76 17.21 15.44 6.74
C ALA A 76 16.09 15.82 7.73
N ILE A 77 16.47 16.01 9.00
CA ILE A 77 15.64 16.49 10.11
C ILE A 77 16.45 17.51 10.91
N SER A 78 15.79 18.33 11.73
CA SER A 78 16.49 19.28 12.60
C SER A 78 17.41 18.57 13.60
N ALA A 79 18.46 19.25 14.05
CA ALA A 79 19.37 18.69 15.06
C ALA A 79 18.64 18.39 16.38
N GLU A 80 17.69 19.24 16.76
CA GLU A 80 16.85 19.05 17.95
C GLU A 80 15.99 17.80 17.84
N ASP A 81 15.29 17.61 16.71
CA ASP A 81 14.46 16.44 16.47
C ASP A 81 15.28 15.15 16.35
N ASP A 82 16.51 15.24 15.82
CA ASP A 82 17.43 14.09 15.77
C ASP A 82 17.82 13.62 17.17
N ILE A 83 18.16 14.57 18.05
CA ILE A 83 18.45 14.28 19.46
C ILE A 83 17.21 13.69 20.16
N TYR A 84 16.04 14.26 19.88
CA TYR A 84 14.79 13.78 20.46
C TYR A 84 14.50 12.32 20.07
N ILE A 85 14.61 11.98 18.77
CA ILE A 85 14.43 10.62 18.26
C ILE A 85 15.40 9.66 18.96
N LYS A 86 16.70 10.01 19.02
CA LYS A 86 17.73 9.16 19.63
C LYS A 86 17.44 8.80 21.09
N LYS A 87 16.97 9.77 21.87
CA LYS A 87 16.70 9.59 23.30
C LYS A 87 15.38 8.88 23.62
N ASN A 88 14.34 9.07 22.79
CA ASN A 88 13.00 8.72 23.18
C ASN A 88 12.42 7.52 22.44
N VAL A 89 12.75 7.32 21.17
CA VAL A 89 12.12 6.27 20.34
C VAL A 89 12.43 4.87 20.84
N SER A 90 11.38 4.13 21.11
CA SER A 90 11.45 2.70 21.52
C SER A 90 11.12 1.77 20.36
N ILE A 91 10.09 2.09 19.59
CA ILE A 91 9.65 1.32 18.42
C ILE A 91 9.58 2.25 17.21
N LEU A 92 10.06 1.78 16.06
CA LEU A 92 9.86 2.45 14.78
C LEU A 92 8.93 1.61 13.90
N VAL A 93 7.85 2.23 13.44
CA VAL A 93 6.91 1.66 12.47
C VAL A 93 7.14 2.30 11.11
N ASN A 94 7.57 1.52 10.14
CA ASN A 94 7.80 1.99 8.77
C ASN A 94 6.69 1.48 7.84
N ALA A 95 5.68 2.31 7.64
CA ALA A 95 4.57 2.10 6.71
C ALA A 95 4.74 2.88 5.38
N LEU A 96 5.94 3.43 5.13
CA LEU A 96 6.21 4.18 3.90
C LEU A 96 6.42 3.24 2.72
N ALA A 97 5.72 3.48 1.61
CA ALA A 97 5.93 2.79 0.36
C ALA A 97 5.44 3.60 -0.84
N ASP A 98 6.12 3.43 -1.96
CA ASP A 98 5.61 3.78 -3.29
C ASP A 98 4.99 2.51 -3.90
N VAL A 99 3.66 2.48 -3.98
CA VAL A 99 2.89 1.32 -4.44
C VAL A 99 2.61 1.31 -5.94
N HIS A 100 3.28 2.16 -6.72
CA HIS A 100 3.09 2.20 -8.17
C HIS A 100 3.80 1.05 -8.87
N PHE A 101 3.06 0.09 -9.39
CA PHE A 101 3.57 -1.12 -10.03
C PHE A 101 4.43 -0.87 -11.30
N ASN A 102 4.18 0.24 -12.00
CA ASN A 102 4.89 0.59 -13.22
C ASN A 102 6.01 1.65 -12.99
N ARG A 103 6.43 1.83 -11.75
CA ARG A 103 7.53 2.74 -11.44
C ARG A 103 8.84 2.19 -12.02
N GLU A 104 9.66 3.06 -12.58
CA GLU A 104 11.04 2.74 -12.93
C GLU A 104 11.77 2.12 -11.72
N LEU A 105 12.54 1.04 -11.94
CA LEU A 105 13.13 0.26 -10.85
C LEU A 105 14.00 1.12 -9.92
N ARG A 106 14.82 2.01 -10.47
CA ARG A 106 15.68 2.91 -9.68
C ARG A 106 14.85 3.82 -8.76
N LYS A 107 13.77 4.42 -9.28
CA LYS A 107 12.88 5.27 -8.47
C LYS A 107 12.12 4.47 -7.42
N ALA A 108 11.67 3.26 -7.76
CA ALA A 108 11.04 2.36 -6.80
C ALA A 108 12.02 1.95 -5.68
N ALA A 109 13.27 1.63 -6.02
CA ALA A 109 14.31 1.28 -5.05
C ALA A 109 14.68 2.46 -4.13
N LEU A 110 14.79 3.68 -4.66
CA LEU A 110 14.99 4.88 -3.85
C LEU A 110 13.87 5.08 -2.83
N ASN A 111 12.61 4.97 -3.29
CA ASN A 111 11.45 5.23 -2.44
C ASN A 111 11.19 4.13 -1.42
N ASN A 112 11.35 2.86 -1.78
CA ASN A 112 11.00 1.72 -0.94
C ASN A 112 12.20 1.19 -0.15
N THR A 113 13.32 0.95 -0.83
CA THR A 113 14.46 0.24 -0.22
C THR A 113 15.40 1.20 0.49
N VAL A 114 15.91 2.22 -0.22
CA VAL A 114 16.88 3.17 0.36
C VAL A 114 16.26 3.87 1.58
N THR A 115 15.05 4.38 1.45
CA THR A 115 14.38 5.07 2.56
C THR A 115 14.20 4.16 3.78
N ALA A 116 13.82 2.90 3.60
CA ALA A 116 13.64 1.96 4.71
C ALA A 116 14.98 1.64 5.40
N VAL A 117 16.04 1.41 4.62
CA VAL A 117 17.41 1.16 5.14
C VAL A 117 17.94 2.40 5.88
N GLN A 118 17.73 3.60 5.37
CA GLN A 118 18.12 4.84 6.05
C GLN A 118 17.41 4.99 7.40
N TRP A 119 16.12 4.66 7.49
CA TRP A 119 15.39 4.67 8.76
C TRP A 119 15.90 3.59 9.73
N MET A 120 16.30 2.40 9.25
CA MET A 120 16.93 1.38 10.09
C MET A 120 18.26 1.90 10.66
N ARG A 121 19.09 2.52 9.84
CA ARG A 121 20.38 3.10 10.25
C ARG A 121 20.20 4.22 11.30
N LYS A 122 19.19 5.07 11.11
CA LYS A 122 18.82 6.07 12.10
C LYS A 122 18.32 5.44 13.40
N PHE A 123 17.50 4.41 13.31
CA PHE A 123 16.97 3.67 14.45
C PHE A 123 18.05 2.96 15.28
N HIS A 124 19.17 2.58 14.67
CA HIS A 124 20.32 2.05 15.42
C HIS A 124 20.89 3.04 16.43
N GLN A 125 20.73 4.34 16.21
CA GLN A 125 21.19 5.39 17.10
C GLN A 125 20.24 5.65 18.26
N CYS A 126 19.05 5.03 18.27
CA CYS A 126 18.06 5.18 19.34
C CYS A 126 18.46 4.37 20.58
N GLU A 127 18.66 5.06 21.69
CA GLU A 127 19.11 4.47 22.97
C GLU A 127 18.11 3.45 23.51
N LYS A 128 16.81 3.79 23.44
CA LYS A 128 15.69 2.93 23.90
C LYS A 128 15.15 2.03 22.78
N GLY A 129 15.68 2.18 21.55
CA GLY A 129 15.15 1.50 20.38
C GLY A 129 15.38 -0.01 20.43
N HIS A 130 14.33 -0.78 20.36
CA HIS A 130 14.41 -2.25 20.41
C HIS A 130 13.72 -2.93 19.21
N THR A 131 12.59 -2.41 18.68
CA THR A 131 11.81 -3.06 17.63
C THR A 131 11.62 -2.15 16.43
N TYR A 132 11.99 -2.64 15.23
CA TYR A 132 11.70 -2.04 13.94
C TYR A 132 10.61 -2.86 13.26
N LEU A 133 9.43 -2.27 13.07
CA LEU A 133 8.31 -2.88 12.37
C LEU A 133 8.25 -2.36 10.95
N TYR A 134 8.35 -3.27 9.97
CA TYR A 134 8.32 -2.95 8.54
C TYR A 134 7.08 -3.51 7.87
N ILE A 135 6.37 -2.67 7.13
CA ILE A 135 5.24 -3.09 6.32
C ILE A 135 5.71 -3.48 4.92
N SER A 136 5.66 -4.77 4.64
CA SER A 136 6.00 -5.36 3.35
C SER A 136 4.75 -5.68 2.53
N THR A 137 4.72 -6.81 1.86
CA THR A 137 3.55 -7.34 1.13
C THR A 137 3.58 -8.87 1.11
N ALA A 138 2.43 -9.51 1.15
CA ALA A 138 2.32 -10.98 1.05
C ALA A 138 2.87 -11.52 -0.28
N PHE A 139 2.98 -10.67 -1.30
CA PHE A 139 3.35 -11.07 -2.65
C PHE A 139 4.86 -11.18 -2.91
N VAL A 140 5.75 -10.87 -1.94
CA VAL A 140 7.22 -10.88 -2.14
C VAL A 140 7.77 -12.21 -2.62
N ASN A 141 7.21 -13.35 -2.18
CA ASN A 141 7.67 -14.69 -2.57
C ASN A 141 6.82 -15.32 -3.69
N PHE A 142 5.90 -14.57 -4.28
CA PHE A 142 4.89 -15.10 -5.20
C PHE A 142 5.48 -15.72 -6.46
N HIS A 143 6.52 -15.14 -7.02
CA HIS A 143 7.21 -15.62 -8.24
C HIS A 143 7.82 -17.02 -8.07
N ARG A 144 8.21 -17.42 -6.83
CA ARG A 144 8.87 -18.69 -6.53
C ARG A 144 7.91 -19.85 -6.31
N ILE A 145 6.65 -19.55 -6.00
CA ILE A 145 5.69 -20.58 -5.59
C ILE A 145 4.57 -20.66 -6.61
N GLN A 146 4.40 -21.82 -7.22
CA GLN A 146 3.35 -22.04 -8.22
C GLN A 146 2.01 -22.40 -7.57
N SER A 147 2.04 -23.12 -6.44
CA SER A 147 0.85 -23.52 -5.67
C SER A 147 1.22 -23.85 -4.22
N GLY A 148 0.24 -23.85 -3.32
CA GLY A 148 0.43 -24.20 -1.92
C GLY A 148 0.60 -22.99 -1.01
N LYS A 149 1.26 -23.20 0.15
CA LYS A 149 1.47 -22.18 1.18
C LYS A 149 2.72 -21.36 0.90
N ILE A 150 2.64 -20.04 1.04
CA ILE A 150 3.80 -19.16 1.04
C ILE A 150 4.33 -19.08 2.48
N PRO A 151 5.60 -19.46 2.73
CA PRO A 151 6.13 -19.46 4.08
C PRO A 151 6.46 -18.04 4.59
N GLU A 152 6.36 -17.87 5.89
CA GLU A 152 6.76 -16.64 6.60
C GLU A 152 8.29 -16.56 6.77
N LYS A 153 8.99 -16.60 5.64
CA LYS A 153 10.46 -16.60 5.54
C LYS A 153 10.95 -15.68 4.43
N ILE A 154 12.17 -15.20 4.57
CA ILE A 154 12.90 -14.58 3.47
C ILE A 154 13.48 -15.72 2.63
N LEU A 155 12.92 -15.93 1.44
CA LEU A 155 13.36 -16.99 0.53
C LEU A 155 14.48 -16.55 -0.41
N GLU A 156 14.60 -15.24 -0.66
CA GLU A 156 15.61 -14.69 -1.56
C GLU A 156 16.96 -14.60 -0.85
N LYS A 157 17.97 -15.26 -1.41
CA LYS A 157 19.34 -15.27 -0.88
C LYS A 157 20.35 -14.54 -1.76
N ASN A 158 19.95 -14.18 -2.98
CA ASN A 158 20.87 -13.59 -3.97
C ASN A 158 20.79 -12.06 -4.01
N MET A 159 19.85 -11.45 -3.29
CA MET A 159 19.75 -10.01 -3.14
C MET A 159 20.62 -9.52 -1.99
N ASN A 160 21.31 -8.40 -2.18
CA ASN A 160 22.20 -7.79 -1.18
C ASN A 160 22.45 -6.31 -1.50
N HIS A 161 23.33 -5.65 -0.77
CA HIS A 161 23.73 -4.26 -1.01
C HIS A 161 24.31 -4.02 -2.40
N SER A 162 25.00 -5.00 -3.00
CA SER A 162 25.51 -4.88 -4.38
C SER A 162 24.37 -4.84 -5.39
N THR A 163 23.29 -5.59 -5.16
CA THR A 163 22.06 -5.54 -5.96
C THR A 163 21.46 -4.11 -5.92
N LEU A 164 21.32 -3.54 -4.72
CA LEU A 164 20.84 -2.17 -4.58
C LEU A 164 21.76 -1.17 -5.31
N LYS A 165 23.07 -1.29 -5.14
CA LYS A 165 24.05 -0.43 -5.82
C LYS A 165 23.90 -0.50 -7.34
N ASN A 166 23.80 -1.69 -7.93
CA ASN A 166 23.62 -1.88 -9.37
C ASN A 166 22.34 -1.20 -9.88
N ILE A 167 21.24 -1.26 -9.12
CA ILE A 167 20.00 -0.57 -9.46
C ILE A 167 20.18 0.97 -9.43
N LEU A 168 20.81 1.49 -8.38
CA LEU A 168 21.02 2.93 -8.22
C LEU A 168 21.96 3.51 -9.28
N GLU A 169 22.92 2.73 -9.76
CA GLU A 169 23.85 3.08 -10.83
C GLU A 169 23.31 2.76 -12.24
N ASN A 170 22.04 2.34 -12.37
CA ASN A 170 21.38 1.93 -13.61
C ASN A 170 22.07 0.73 -14.34
N ARG A 171 22.86 -0.07 -13.63
CA ARG A 171 23.43 -1.33 -14.16
C ARG A 171 22.40 -2.45 -14.20
N GLN A 172 21.37 -2.35 -13.35
CA GLN A 172 20.21 -3.24 -13.35
C GLN A 172 18.95 -2.40 -13.50
N THR A 173 18.20 -2.61 -14.59
CA THR A 173 16.95 -1.89 -14.91
C THR A 173 15.72 -2.81 -14.91
N THR A 174 15.94 -4.12 -14.82
CA THR A 174 14.89 -5.15 -14.84
C THR A 174 14.78 -5.83 -13.48
N PHE A 175 13.62 -6.38 -13.20
CA PHE A 175 13.33 -7.08 -11.95
C PHE A 175 13.10 -8.60 -12.14
N GLY A 176 13.63 -9.18 -13.25
CA GLY A 176 13.57 -10.62 -13.51
C GLY A 176 12.15 -11.17 -13.54
N ASP A 177 11.93 -12.29 -12.83
CA ASP A 177 10.65 -13.00 -12.78
C ASP A 177 9.61 -12.37 -11.83
N TYR A 178 9.93 -11.26 -11.18
CA TYR A 178 8.97 -10.56 -10.34
C TYR A 178 7.89 -9.87 -11.18
N GLU A 179 6.69 -9.76 -10.63
CA GLU A 179 5.53 -9.20 -11.33
C GLU A 179 5.69 -7.71 -11.65
N ASN A 180 6.41 -6.98 -10.79
CA ASN A 180 6.60 -5.53 -10.92
C ASN A 180 7.73 -5.03 -10.02
N SER A 181 8.13 -3.77 -10.22
CA SER A 181 9.18 -3.12 -9.43
C SER A 181 8.83 -2.93 -7.96
N TYR A 182 7.54 -2.82 -7.62
CA TYR A 182 7.09 -2.70 -6.23
C TYR A 182 7.39 -3.97 -5.44
N VAL A 183 6.95 -5.14 -5.92
CA VAL A 183 7.17 -6.43 -5.25
C VAL A 183 8.68 -6.72 -5.15
N TYR A 184 9.43 -6.48 -6.23
CA TYR A 184 10.88 -6.64 -6.24
C TYR A 184 11.58 -5.80 -5.17
N THR A 185 11.24 -4.49 -5.10
CA THR A 185 11.87 -3.59 -4.12
C THR A 185 11.45 -3.88 -2.68
N LYS A 186 10.22 -4.37 -2.46
CA LYS A 186 9.78 -4.85 -1.13
C LYS A 186 10.60 -6.07 -0.69
N GLN A 187 10.81 -7.06 -1.59
CA GLN A 187 11.66 -8.22 -1.30
C GLN A 187 13.11 -7.80 -0.99
N LEU A 188 13.71 -6.95 -1.83
CA LEU A 188 15.06 -6.42 -1.60
C LEU A 188 15.15 -5.71 -0.25
N THR A 189 14.13 -4.95 0.12
CA THR A 189 14.09 -4.26 1.41
C THR A 189 14.08 -5.23 2.59
N GLU A 190 13.28 -6.29 2.53
CA GLU A 190 13.25 -7.31 3.59
C GLU A 190 14.63 -7.95 3.81
N VAL A 191 15.31 -8.30 2.72
CA VAL A 191 16.66 -8.87 2.79
C VAL A 191 17.64 -7.91 3.44
N LEU A 192 17.67 -6.65 2.96
CA LEU A 192 18.63 -5.67 3.48
C LEU A 192 18.31 -5.25 4.94
N LEU A 193 17.05 -5.12 5.32
CA LEU A 193 16.69 -4.84 6.69
C LEU A 193 17.08 -6.01 7.62
N ASN A 194 16.93 -7.26 7.18
CA ASN A 194 17.36 -8.42 7.94
C ASN A 194 18.88 -8.48 8.10
N GLU A 195 19.63 -8.11 7.09
CA GLU A 195 21.09 -7.99 7.18
C GLU A 195 21.52 -6.86 8.12
N GLU A 196 20.89 -5.70 7.99
CA GLU A 196 21.26 -4.50 8.76
C GLU A 196 20.66 -4.43 10.16
N ARG A 197 19.72 -5.29 10.56
CA ARG A 197 19.03 -5.17 11.87
C ARG A 197 19.94 -5.20 13.09
N LYS A 198 21.15 -5.80 12.98
CA LYS A 198 22.11 -5.93 14.09
C LYS A 198 21.45 -6.56 15.34
N ASN A 199 21.45 -5.80 16.44
CA ASN A 199 20.84 -6.15 17.71
C ASN A 199 19.39 -5.68 17.89
N LYS A 200 18.75 -5.16 16.82
CA LYS A 200 17.34 -4.76 16.87
C LYS A 200 16.45 -5.93 16.48
N HIS A 201 15.28 -6.00 17.10
CA HIS A 201 14.23 -6.91 16.68
C HIS A 201 13.57 -6.37 15.42
N LEU A 202 13.54 -7.15 14.35
CA LEU A 202 12.87 -6.80 13.10
C LEU A 202 11.57 -7.58 13.00
N VAL A 203 10.45 -6.87 12.88
CA VAL A 203 9.16 -7.47 12.56
C VAL A 203 8.75 -7.05 11.17
N ILE A 204 8.44 -8.01 10.31
CA ILE A 204 7.97 -7.78 8.94
C ILE A 204 6.52 -8.25 8.85
N ILE A 205 5.60 -7.30 8.68
CA ILE A 205 4.21 -7.62 8.40
C ILE A 205 4.00 -7.57 6.89
N ARG A 206 3.43 -8.64 6.34
CA ARG A 206 3.15 -8.84 4.92
C ARG A 206 1.63 -8.83 4.67
N PRO A 207 1.00 -7.66 4.55
CA PRO A 207 -0.42 -7.61 4.21
C PRO A 207 -0.67 -8.07 2.78
N SER A 208 -1.83 -8.68 2.56
CA SER A 208 -2.39 -8.86 1.23
C SER A 208 -2.92 -7.53 0.67
N ILE A 209 -3.80 -7.53 -0.31
CA ILE A 209 -4.36 -6.29 -0.87
C ILE A 209 -5.20 -5.57 0.20
N ILE A 210 -4.72 -4.41 0.64
CA ILE A 210 -5.42 -3.63 1.68
C ILE A 210 -6.65 -2.95 1.07
N ILE A 211 -7.80 -3.17 1.71
CA ILE A 211 -9.11 -2.62 1.34
C ILE A 211 -9.66 -1.69 2.41
N PRO A 212 -10.77 -0.95 2.15
CA PRO A 212 -11.40 -0.11 3.15
C PRO A 212 -11.71 -0.83 4.46
N ALA A 213 -11.77 -0.06 5.54
CA ALA A 213 -11.96 -0.55 6.90
C ALA A 213 -13.29 -1.31 7.04
N MET A 214 -13.26 -2.37 7.84
CA MET A 214 -14.44 -3.14 8.21
C MET A 214 -15.21 -2.46 9.35
N GLU A 215 -14.51 -1.93 10.34
CA GLU A 215 -15.08 -1.35 11.55
C GLU A 215 -14.49 0.02 11.90
N SER A 216 -13.18 0.17 11.94
CA SER A 216 -12.52 1.37 12.47
C SER A 216 -11.57 2.05 11.47
N PRO A 217 -11.56 3.41 11.45
CA PRO A 217 -12.25 4.38 12.31
C PRO A 217 -13.78 4.39 12.16
N TYR A 218 -14.30 3.94 11.04
CA TYR A 218 -15.73 3.65 10.79
C TYR A 218 -15.87 2.74 9.56
N PRO A 219 -16.94 1.94 9.46
CA PRO A 219 -17.14 1.02 8.33
C PRO A 219 -17.05 1.73 6.98
N GLY A 220 -16.26 1.15 6.07
CA GLY A 220 -16.04 1.68 4.72
C GLY A 220 -15.05 2.85 4.65
N TRP A 221 -14.43 3.27 5.77
CA TRP A 221 -13.37 4.26 5.70
C TRP A 221 -12.23 3.79 4.82
N GLY A 222 -11.80 4.65 3.91
CA GLY A 222 -10.74 4.29 2.98
C GLY A 222 -10.35 5.41 2.04
N LYS A 223 -9.29 5.17 1.28
CA LYS A 223 -8.85 6.02 0.18
C LYS A 223 -9.20 5.35 -1.14
N ILE A 224 -9.47 6.15 -2.16
CA ILE A 224 -9.66 5.63 -3.52
C ILE A 224 -8.30 5.10 -4.01
N GLN A 225 -8.09 3.81 -3.87
CA GLN A 225 -6.87 3.11 -4.26
C GLN A 225 -7.25 1.82 -5.01
N THR A 226 -6.26 1.09 -5.43
CA THR A 226 -6.27 -0.17 -6.18
C THR A 226 -7.63 -0.89 -6.32
N MET A 227 -8.18 -1.39 -5.21
CA MET A 227 -9.45 -2.12 -5.22
C MET A 227 -10.66 -1.19 -5.41
N SER A 228 -10.60 0.05 -4.93
CA SER A 228 -11.68 1.02 -5.15
C SER A 228 -11.82 1.38 -6.62
N TYR A 229 -10.74 1.49 -7.37
CA TYR A 229 -10.78 1.66 -8.83
C TYR A 229 -11.42 0.46 -9.52
N PHE A 230 -11.13 -0.74 -9.05
CA PHE A 230 -11.75 -1.95 -9.57
C PHE A 230 -13.26 -1.93 -9.32
N ILE A 231 -13.71 -1.66 -8.10
CA ILE A 231 -15.13 -1.58 -7.74
C ILE A 231 -15.84 -0.48 -8.53
N LEU A 232 -15.23 0.70 -8.65
CA LEU A 232 -15.77 1.80 -9.45
C LEU A 232 -15.84 1.43 -10.94
N GLY A 233 -14.79 0.87 -11.49
CA GLY A 233 -14.73 0.49 -12.91
C GLY A 233 -15.73 -0.60 -13.27
N THR A 234 -15.86 -1.61 -12.41
CA THR A 234 -16.85 -2.70 -12.64
C THR A 234 -18.27 -2.24 -12.35
N GLY A 235 -18.48 -1.47 -11.28
CA GLY A 235 -19.78 -0.96 -10.90
C GLY A 235 -20.37 0.02 -11.89
N THR A 236 -19.55 0.87 -12.51
CA THR A 236 -19.97 1.76 -13.61
C THR A 236 -20.12 1.04 -14.96
N GLY A 237 -19.66 -0.21 -15.07
CA GLY A 237 -19.68 -0.97 -16.32
C GLY A 237 -18.52 -0.63 -17.28
N LEU A 238 -17.61 0.26 -16.89
CA LEU A 238 -16.38 0.57 -17.68
C LEU A 238 -15.44 -0.63 -17.77
N LEU A 239 -15.42 -1.47 -16.72
CA LEU A 239 -14.74 -2.75 -16.64
C LEU A 239 -15.75 -3.89 -16.76
N SER A 240 -16.20 -4.17 -17.97
CA SER A 240 -17.17 -5.23 -18.24
C SER A 240 -16.54 -6.61 -18.38
N MET A 241 -15.22 -6.68 -18.58
CA MET A 241 -14.50 -7.92 -18.82
C MET A 241 -13.37 -8.10 -17.82
N LEU A 242 -13.29 -9.29 -17.24
CA LEU A 242 -12.27 -9.68 -16.26
C LEU A 242 -11.59 -10.97 -16.72
N HIS A 243 -10.27 -11.00 -16.58
CA HIS A 243 -9.46 -12.21 -16.78
C HIS A 243 -9.41 -13.02 -15.50
N HIS A 244 -10.45 -13.79 -15.21
CA HIS A 244 -10.44 -14.65 -14.03
C HIS A 244 -11.24 -15.92 -14.28
N THR A 245 -11.02 -16.92 -13.44
CA THR A 245 -11.88 -18.10 -13.32
C THR A 245 -12.83 -17.92 -12.13
N ARG A 246 -14.02 -18.53 -12.18
CA ARG A 246 -15.03 -18.42 -11.13
C ARG A 246 -14.56 -18.86 -9.75
N GLU A 247 -13.50 -19.66 -9.71
CA GLU A 247 -12.95 -20.25 -8.47
C GLU A 247 -11.87 -19.37 -7.79
N ASN A 248 -11.57 -18.19 -8.32
CA ASN A 248 -10.49 -17.35 -7.81
C ASN A 248 -10.96 -16.47 -6.67
N TYR A 249 -10.40 -16.71 -5.49
CA TYR A 249 -10.57 -15.88 -4.32
C TYR A 249 -9.60 -14.69 -4.35
N GLN A 250 -10.04 -13.56 -3.82
CA GLN A 250 -9.16 -12.40 -3.67
C GLN A 250 -8.46 -12.46 -2.32
N ASN A 251 -7.14 -12.31 -2.35
CA ASN A 251 -6.36 -12.12 -1.15
C ASN A 251 -6.43 -10.64 -0.75
N THR A 252 -7.47 -10.27 -0.02
CA THR A 252 -7.67 -8.91 0.50
C THR A 252 -7.68 -8.91 2.02
N VAL A 253 -7.38 -7.74 2.62
CA VAL A 253 -7.44 -7.54 4.06
C VAL A 253 -7.92 -6.12 4.36
N PRO A 254 -8.91 -5.90 5.24
CA PRO A 254 -9.31 -4.57 5.70
C PRO A 254 -8.14 -3.85 6.39
N VAL A 255 -8.04 -2.54 6.18
CA VAL A 255 -6.93 -1.73 6.69
C VAL A 255 -6.88 -1.70 8.22
N ASP A 256 -8.02 -1.76 8.88
CA ASP A 256 -8.14 -1.82 10.33
C ASP A 256 -7.62 -3.13 10.92
N ILE A 257 -7.78 -4.26 10.22
CA ILE A 257 -7.18 -5.54 10.61
C ILE A 257 -5.66 -5.49 10.50
N VAL A 258 -5.12 -4.84 9.44
CA VAL A 258 -3.66 -4.66 9.32
C VAL A 258 -3.14 -3.73 10.41
N ALA A 259 -3.86 -2.65 10.71
CA ALA A 259 -3.50 -1.73 11.79
C ALA A 259 -3.57 -2.41 13.16
N GLU A 260 -4.54 -3.30 13.38
CA GLU A 260 -4.66 -4.12 14.58
C GLU A 260 -3.48 -5.07 14.75
N ASP A 261 -3.08 -5.78 13.69
CA ASP A 261 -1.91 -6.69 13.73
C ASP A 261 -0.61 -5.94 14.05
N CYS A 262 -0.47 -4.71 13.51
CA CYS A 262 0.64 -3.82 13.87
C CYS A 262 0.56 -3.40 15.34
N LEU A 263 -0.62 -3.01 15.83
CA LEU A 263 -0.84 -2.59 17.21
C LEU A 263 -0.53 -3.73 18.20
N MET A 264 -1.05 -4.92 17.94
CA MET A 264 -0.77 -6.11 18.77
C MET A 264 0.73 -6.40 18.82
N THR A 265 1.43 -6.30 17.67
CA THR A 265 2.89 -6.43 17.62
C THR A 265 3.59 -5.39 18.51
N ILE A 266 3.14 -4.12 18.47
CA ILE A 266 3.69 -3.04 19.30
C ILE A 266 3.46 -3.33 20.79
N ILE A 267 2.27 -3.80 21.16
CA ILE A 267 1.92 -4.14 22.55
C ILE A 267 2.74 -5.34 23.03
N GLU A 268 2.83 -6.41 22.24
CA GLU A 268 3.59 -7.62 22.57
C GLU A 268 5.10 -7.33 22.75
N LYS A 269 5.65 -6.41 21.98
CA LYS A 269 7.08 -6.08 21.95
C LYS A 269 7.45 -4.87 22.84
N LYS A 270 6.65 -4.57 23.87
CA LYS A 270 6.96 -3.49 24.84
C LYS A 270 8.24 -3.70 25.66
N ALA A 271 8.74 -4.93 25.74
CA ALA A 271 10.00 -5.27 26.37
C ALA A 271 11.05 -5.72 25.34
N PRO A 272 12.35 -5.47 25.57
CA PRO A 272 13.40 -5.98 24.70
C PRO A 272 13.38 -7.50 24.69
N VAL A 273 13.06 -8.08 23.54
CA VAL A 273 13.02 -9.53 23.31
C VAL A 273 14.14 -9.88 22.33
N ASN A 274 14.49 -11.15 22.25
CA ASN A 274 15.53 -11.71 21.39
C ASN A 274 15.69 -10.99 20.05
N THR A 275 16.94 -10.76 19.65
CA THR A 275 17.33 -10.15 18.38
C THR A 275 17.03 -11.06 17.20
N SER A 276 15.75 -11.27 16.90
CA SER A 276 15.25 -12.12 15.82
C SER A 276 14.60 -11.30 14.71
N THR A 277 14.29 -11.96 13.62
CA THR A 277 13.41 -11.44 12.57
C THR A 277 12.13 -12.25 12.57
N ASP A 278 11.02 -11.60 12.91
CA ASP A 278 9.69 -12.20 12.87
C ASP A 278 9.02 -11.76 11.57
N ILE A 279 8.44 -12.69 10.82
CA ILE A 279 7.72 -12.41 9.58
C ILE A 279 6.32 -12.97 9.72
N ARG A 280 5.32 -12.15 9.42
CA ARG A 280 3.90 -12.53 9.52
C ARG A 280 3.15 -12.12 8.27
N HIS A 281 2.31 -13.02 7.76
CA HIS A 281 1.31 -12.67 6.76
C HIS A 281 0.06 -12.10 7.44
N CYS A 282 -0.36 -10.91 7.02
CA CYS A 282 -1.64 -10.33 7.44
C CYS A 282 -2.63 -10.45 6.28
N CYS A 283 -3.36 -11.55 6.29
CA CYS A 283 -4.30 -11.93 5.24
C CYS A 283 -5.56 -12.50 5.88
N LEU A 284 -6.72 -12.20 5.31
CA LEU A 284 -7.95 -12.87 5.71
C LEU A 284 -8.02 -14.22 5.00
N THR A 285 -7.68 -15.29 5.70
CA THR A 285 -7.79 -16.65 5.18
C THR A 285 -8.89 -17.43 5.90
N GLY A 286 -9.77 -18.00 5.11
CA GLY A 286 -10.58 -19.20 5.42
C GLY A 286 -11.70 -19.11 6.46
N ASN A 287 -11.56 -18.40 7.55
CA ASN A 287 -12.52 -18.42 8.67
C ASN A 287 -13.21 -17.07 8.96
N VAL A 288 -12.72 -15.97 8.44
CA VAL A 288 -13.42 -14.70 8.56
C VAL A 288 -14.27 -14.52 7.30
N LYS A 289 -15.55 -14.77 7.43
CA LYS A 289 -16.56 -14.48 6.40
C LYS A 289 -16.72 -12.94 6.25
N THR A 290 -15.71 -12.28 5.73
CA THR A 290 -15.96 -10.97 5.17
C THR A 290 -16.60 -11.20 3.80
N TRP A 291 -17.63 -10.44 3.48
CA TRP A 291 -18.32 -10.50 2.19
C TRP A 291 -17.36 -10.30 0.98
N LEU A 292 -16.17 -9.74 1.20
CA LEU A 292 -15.13 -9.54 0.19
C LEU A 292 -14.16 -10.72 0.06
N SER A 293 -13.86 -11.46 1.14
CA SER A 293 -12.91 -12.57 1.10
C SER A 293 -13.54 -13.90 0.64
N SER A 294 -14.86 -14.04 0.75
CA SER A 294 -15.61 -15.22 0.35
C SER A 294 -16.20 -15.13 -1.05
N ASP A 295 -16.28 -13.91 -1.61
CA ASP A 295 -16.87 -13.70 -2.91
C ASP A 295 -15.83 -13.82 -4.02
N SER A 296 -16.21 -14.48 -5.10
CA SER A 296 -15.43 -14.44 -6.33
C SER A 296 -15.40 -13.01 -6.88
N ILE A 297 -14.38 -12.69 -7.68
CA ILE A 297 -14.29 -11.40 -8.41
C ILE A 297 -15.60 -11.12 -9.18
N GLU A 298 -16.23 -12.16 -9.70
CA GLU A 298 -17.50 -12.06 -10.44
C GLU A 298 -18.64 -11.60 -9.54
N THR A 299 -18.77 -12.18 -8.34
CA THR A 299 -19.79 -11.77 -7.37
C THR A 299 -19.59 -10.34 -6.90
N LEU A 300 -18.34 -9.94 -6.65
CA LEU A 300 -18.01 -8.55 -6.28
C LEU A 300 -18.36 -7.56 -7.41
N ARG A 301 -18.02 -7.91 -8.65
CA ARG A 301 -18.41 -7.13 -9.84
C ARG A 301 -19.93 -6.97 -9.90
N ASP A 302 -20.66 -8.05 -9.79
CA ASP A 302 -22.12 -8.06 -9.92
C ASP A 302 -22.79 -7.22 -8.83
N ARG A 303 -22.33 -7.33 -7.58
CA ARG A 303 -22.79 -6.47 -6.47
C ARG A 303 -22.49 -5.01 -6.70
N ALA A 304 -21.26 -4.68 -7.10
CA ALA A 304 -20.87 -3.30 -7.40
C ALA A 304 -21.74 -2.73 -8.54
N TYR A 305 -21.97 -3.51 -9.60
CA TYR A 305 -22.80 -3.09 -10.71
C TYR A 305 -24.26 -2.87 -10.27
N GLN A 306 -24.85 -3.77 -9.49
CA GLN A 306 -26.22 -3.61 -8.96
C GLN A 306 -26.35 -2.37 -8.07
N TYR A 307 -25.36 -2.11 -7.21
CA TYR A 307 -25.33 -0.91 -6.38
C TYR A 307 -25.35 0.38 -7.23
N PHE A 308 -24.50 0.46 -8.26
CA PHE A 308 -24.39 1.64 -9.10
C PHE A 308 -25.51 1.79 -10.13
N ILE A 309 -26.28 0.73 -10.39
CA ILE A 309 -27.56 0.88 -11.14
C ILE A 309 -28.60 1.66 -10.35
N VAL A 310 -28.64 1.47 -9.02
CA VAL A 310 -29.55 2.17 -8.13
C VAL A 310 -29.00 3.54 -7.73
N ASN A 311 -27.67 3.65 -7.61
CA ASN A 311 -26.95 4.86 -7.24
C ASN A 311 -26.00 5.29 -8.38
N PRO A 312 -26.50 5.79 -9.51
CA PRO A 312 -25.68 6.00 -10.70
C PRO A 312 -24.67 7.13 -10.52
N LEU A 313 -23.40 6.84 -10.82
CA LEU A 313 -22.33 7.83 -10.91
C LEU A 313 -22.34 8.57 -12.25
N ILE A 314 -22.89 7.94 -13.30
CA ILE A 314 -22.95 8.46 -14.67
C ILE A 314 -24.40 8.40 -15.13
N LEU A 315 -24.93 9.51 -15.67
CA LEU A 315 -26.25 9.55 -16.26
C LEU A 315 -26.38 8.51 -17.39
N ASN A 316 -27.51 7.76 -17.37
CA ASN A 316 -27.77 6.70 -18.36
C ASN A 316 -26.79 5.51 -18.35
N GLN A 317 -26.16 5.20 -17.21
CA GLN A 317 -25.19 4.11 -17.07
C GLN A 317 -25.65 2.78 -17.70
N LYS A 318 -26.92 2.38 -17.51
CA LYS A 318 -27.49 1.14 -18.12
C LYS A 318 -27.44 1.10 -19.63
N LYS A 319 -27.57 2.27 -20.29
CA LYS A 319 -27.53 2.38 -21.76
C LYS A 319 -26.12 2.39 -22.30
N LEU A 320 -25.22 3.07 -21.58
CA LEU A 320 -23.82 3.25 -21.99
C LEU A 320 -22.97 1.99 -21.73
N PHE A 321 -23.24 1.29 -20.63
CA PHE A 321 -22.42 0.16 -20.20
C PHE A 321 -23.33 -1.03 -19.77
N PRO A 322 -23.87 -1.82 -20.72
CA PRO A 322 -24.68 -2.98 -20.39
C PRO A 322 -23.84 -4.08 -19.70
N HIS A 323 -24.40 -4.71 -18.68
CA HIS A 323 -23.71 -5.69 -17.83
C HIS A 323 -23.24 -6.96 -18.56
N LYS A 324 -23.87 -7.33 -19.67
CA LYS A 324 -23.57 -8.59 -20.37
C LYS A 324 -22.83 -8.36 -21.66
N VAL A 325 -21.51 -8.38 -21.61
CA VAL A 325 -20.69 -8.72 -22.76
C VAL A 325 -19.64 -9.72 -22.29
N GLU A 326 -19.96 -10.99 -22.33
CA GLU A 326 -18.99 -12.08 -22.22
C GLU A 326 -18.15 -12.11 -23.50
N LEU A 327 -17.09 -11.37 -23.56
CA LEU A 327 -16.10 -11.48 -24.62
C LEU A 327 -14.79 -12.02 -24.04
N LYS A 328 -14.44 -13.19 -24.46
CA LYS A 328 -13.25 -13.94 -24.03
C LYS A 328 -11.89 -13.32 -24.43
N ARG A 329 -11.82 -12.07 -24.89
CA ARG A 329 -10.56 -11.52 -25.43
C ARG A 329 -10.35 -10.01 -25.14
N ASN A 330 -9.15 -9.67 -24.69
CA ASN A 330 -8.61 -8.39 -24.22
C ASN A 330 -8.70 -7.17 -25.14
N TRP A 331 -9.15 -7.29 -26.32
CA TRP A 331 -9.08 -6.21 -27.32
C TRP A 331 -10.13 -5.11 -27.13
N TRP A 332 -11.22 -5.36 -26.39
CA TRP A 332 -12.22 -4.34 -26.08
C TRP A 332 -11.69 -3.23 -25.15
N HIS A 333 -10.87 -3.56 -24.17
CA HIS A 333 -10.23 -2.55 -23.32
C HIS A 333 -9.26 -1.69 -24.14
N MET A 334 -8.59 -2.31 -25.12
CA MET A 334 -7.77 -1.58 -26.08
C MET A 334 -8.62 -0.68 -27.00
N ILE A 335 -9.77 -1.15 -27.48
CA ILE A 335 -10.70 -0.36 -28.29
C ILE A 335 -11.27 0.81 -27.49
N ILE A 336 -11.76 0.57 -26.26
CA ILE A 336 -12.26 1.64 -25.39
C ILE A 336 -11.14 2.63 -25.07
N GLY A 337 -9.93 2.15 -24.75
CA GLY A 337 -8.76 2.99 -24.55
C GLY A 337 -8.38 3.78 -25.79
N PHE A 338 -8.48 3.16 -26.97
CA PHE A 338 -8.23 3.81 -28.27
C PHE A 338 -9.29 4.86 -28.60
N ILE A 339 -10.57 4.58 -28.33
CA ILE A 339 -11.68 5.53 -28.52
C ILE A 339 -11.50 6.73 -27.57
N ILE A 340 -11.15 6.51 -26.32
CA ILE A 340 -10.92 7.59 -25.35
C ILE A 340 -9.68 8.42 -25.78
N HIS A 341 -8.61 7.75 -26.22
CA HIS A 341 -7.42 8.43 -26.73
C HIS A 341 -7.73 9.25 -28.00
N PHE A 342 -8.53 8.70 -28.89
CA PHE A 342 -8.98 9.36 -30.11
C PHE A 342 -9.88 10.57 -29.82
N ILE A 343 -10.80 10.45 -28.85
CA ILE A 343 -11.61 11.56 -28.35
C ILE A 343 -10.72 12.65 -27.73
N CYS A 344 -9.69 12.28 -26.97
CA CYS A 344 -8.72 13.22 -26.40
C CYS A 344 -7.90 13.93 -27.49
N MET A 345 -7.52 13.21 -28.58
CA MET A 345 -6.82 13.80 -29.74
C MET A 345 -7.69 14.77 -30.52
N ILE A 346 -8.92 14.41 -30.86
CA ILE A 346 -9.87 15.29 -31.57
C ILE A 346 -10.10 16.56 -30.75
N ARG A 347 -10.16 16.43 -29.46
CA ARG A 347 -10.37 17.53 -28.55
C ARG A 347 -9.18 18.51 -28.47
N HIS A 348 -7.97 17.99 -28.46
CA HIS A 348 -6.77 18.84 -28.54
C HIS A 348 -6.77 19.72 -29.80
N TRP A 349 -7.41 19.24 -30.85
CA TRP A 349 -7.59 19.96 -32.08
C TRP A 349 -8.71 21.03 -32.04
N TRP A 350 -9.70 20.91 -31.09
CA TRP A 350 -10.92 21.73 -31.05
C TRP A 350 -11.05 22.70 -29.88
N ASN A 351 -10.00 22.96 -29.10
CA ASN A 351 -9.97 23.92 -27.97
C ASN A 351 -11.15 23.84 -26.97
N TRP A 352 -11.47 22.68 -26.46
CA TRP A 352 -12.44 22.48 -25.38
C TRP A 352 -11.82 22.78 -24.00
N SER A 353 -12.67 23.10 -22.98
CA SER A 353 -12.21 23.54 -21.64
C SER A 353 -11.33 22.50 -20.91
N ASP A 354 -10.31 22.98 -20.18
CA ASP A 354 -9.30 22.19 -19.46
C ASP A 354 -9.86 21.15 -18.48
N SER A 355 -11.02 21.42 -17.87
CA SER A 355 -11.63 20.50 -16.86
C SER A 355 -12.05 19.15 -17.45
N TRP A 356 -12.44 19.10 -18.72
CA TRP A 356 -12.79 17.85 -19.39
C TRP A 356 -11.54 17.08 -19.85
N GLU A 357 -10.44 17.77 -20.13
CA GLU A 357 -9.16 17.14 -20.49
C GLU A 357 -8.57 16.39 -19.31
N ASP A 358 -8.61 16.98 -18.15
CA ASP A 358 -8.19 16.34 -16.92
C ASP A 358 -9.09 15.14 -16.58
N PHE A 359 -10.39 15.25 -16.77
CA PHE A 359 -11.33 14.14 -16.57
C PHE A 359 -11.00 12.95 -17.51
N PHE A 360 -10.83 13.19 -18.82
CA PHE A 360 -10.52 12.12 -19.76
C PHE A 360 -9.08 11.59 -19.59
N ARG A 361 -8.12 12.43 -19.22
CA ARG A 361 -6.75 12.02 -18.89
C ARG A 361 -6.73 11.12 -17.66
N ILE A 362 -7.50 11.47 -16.63
CA ILE A 362 -7.68 10.66 -15.41
C ILE A 362 -8.40 9.35 -15.77
N LEU A 363 -9.47 9.42 -16.54
CA LEU A 363 -10.23 8.25 -16.98
C LEU A 363 -9.37 7.29 -17.82
N TYR A 364 -8.60 7.79 -18.79
CA TYR A 364 -7.67 6.99 -19.59
C TYR A 364 -6.57 6.37 -18.76
N LYS A 365 -5.94 7.14 -17.87
CA LYS A 365 -4.93 6.62 -16.94
C LYS A 365 -5.51 5.52 -16.03
N ASN A 366 -6.74 5.70 -15.55
CA ASN A 366 -7.41 4.74 -14.69
C ASN A 366 -7.82 3.48 -15.44
N ILE A 367 -8.32 3.58 -16.68
CA ILE A 367 -8.64 2.43 -17.53
C ILE A 367 -7.35 1.65 -17.85
N LEU A 368 -6.28 2.33 -18.23
CA LEU A 368 -4.99 1.69 -18.52
C LEU A 368 -4.39 1.04 -17.26
N PHE A 369 -4.52 1.72 -16.12
CA PHE A 369 -4.12 1.19 -14.81
C PHE A 369 -4.94 -0.05 -14.46
N THR A 370 -6.26 0.01 -14.61
CA THR A 370 -7.16 -1.10 -14.29
C THR A 370 -6.91 -2.29 -15.22
N TYR A 371 -6.66 -2.07 -16.50
CA TYR A 371 -6.27 -3.11 -17.44
C TYR A 371 -4.94 -3.79 -17.06
N LYS A 372 -3.91 -3.01 -16.71
CA LYS A 372 -2.62 -3.53 -16.25
C LYS A 372 -2.76 -4.25 -14.92
N PHE A 373 -3.61 -3.73 -14.03
CA PHE A 373 -3.92 -4.31 -12.74
C PHE A 373 -4.66 -5.64 -12.89
N ASP A 374 -5.70 -5.70 -13.73
CA ASP A 374 -6.43 -6.93 -14.02
C ASP A 374 -5.51 -7.99 -14.64
N ARG A 375 -4.63 -7.63 -15.57
CA ARG A 375 -3.62 -8.53 -16.14
C ARG A 375 -2.65 -9.06 -15.08
N ASN A 376 -2.29 -8.24 -14.09
CA ASN A 376 -1.45 -8.68 -12.99
C ASN A 376 -2.25 -9.55 -12.00
N LEU A 377 -3.48 -9.16 -11.64
CA LEU A 377 -4.36 -9.98 -10.81
C LEU A 377 -4.64 -11.34 -11.45
N SER A 378 -4.83 -11.42 -12.77
CA SER A 378 -5.06 -12.69 -13.44
C SER A 378 -3.89 -13.66 -13.30
N LYS A 379 -2.66 -13.16 -13.28
CA LYS A 379 -1.48 -13.98 -12.98
C LYS A 379 -1.49 -14.49 -11.55
N PHE A 380 -1.95 -13.67 -10.58
CA PHE A 380 -2.10 -14.09 -9.19
C PHE A 380 -3.24 -15.10 -9.01
N SER A 381 -4.36 -14.89 -9.69
CA SER A 381 -5.54 -15.73 -9.56
C SER A 381 -5.40 -17.12 -10.19
N GLN A 382 -4.51 -17.28 -11.18
CA GLN A 382 -4.23 -18.59 -11.79
C GLN A 382 -3.44 -19.54 -10.87
N LYS A 383 -2.79 -19.00 -9.81
CA LYS A 383 -2.04 -19.78 -8.85
C LYS A 383 -2.92 -20.03 -7.62
N LYS A 384 -3.24 -21.29 -7.30
CA LYS A 384 -3.90 -21.68 -6.04
C LYS A 384 -2.93 -21.49 -4.86
N ILE A 385 -2.67 -20.23 -4.50
CA ILE A 385 -1.76 -19.88 -3.41
C ILE A 385 -2.59 -19.42 -2.22
N ILE A 386 -2.33 -20.01 -1.07
CA ILE A 386 -2.98 -19.69 0.19
C ILE A 386 -1.94 -19.04 1.11
N PHE A 387 -2.23 -17.85 1.58
CA PHE A 387 -1.47 -17.21 2.65
C PHE A 387 -2.04 -17.71 3.98
N HIS A 388 -1.23 -18.38 4.77
CA HIS A 388 -1.60 -18.77 6.12
C HIS A 388 -0.75 -18.01 7.13
N ARG A 389 -1.38 -17.61 8.22
CA ARG A 389 -0.70 -17.26 9.46
C ARG A 389 -0.37 -18.58 10.19
N GLU A 390 0.87 -18.82 10.55
CA GLU A 390 1.29 -19.93 11.43
C GLU A 390 0.94 -19.63 12.87
#